data_3f1e48262249a1e674a3cbc92b631507
#
_entry.id   3f1e48262249a1e674a3cbc92b631507
#
_cell.length_a   1.000
_cell.length_b   1.000
_cell.length_c   1.000
_cell.angle_alpha   90.00
_cell.angle_beta   90.00
_cell.angle_gamma   90.00
#
_symmetry.space_group_name_H-M   'P 1'
#
loop_
_entity.id
_entity.type
_entity.pdbx_description
1 polymer ?
#
loop_
_entity_poly.entity_id
_entity_poly.type
_entity_poly.pdbx_seq_one_letter_code
_entity_poly.pdbx_strand_id
1 'polypeptide(L)'
;MSIADRLTEVRARIDRAARSAGRDPASVTLVAVSKTFPVAAVRQAYEAGQRDFGENRVQEALQKIRATPDLDIRWHLLGHLQTNKARKAAPAFAMIQSVDSVELLQKLDAAAAEAGHTPDLLIQVDLAGEATKFGVPPADVPRLLEAAAVCGAARVVGLMTLPPLPEISEDARPWFRQLRDLRDGWLASGVPAAMLRQLSMGMSGDFEVAVAEGATLVRVGTAIFGERHVEE
;
A
#
# COMPACT_ATOMS: atom_id res chain seq x y z
N MET A 1 9.12 -17.79 17.67
CA MET A 1 8.33 -17.94 16.43
C MET A 1 9.14 -17.34 15.30
N SER A 2 9.40 -18.09 14.23
CA SER A 2 10.14 -17.62 13.06
C SER A 2 9.34 -16.66 12.19
N ILE A 3 9.98 -15.95 11.23
CA ILE A 3 9.28 -15.13 10.23
C ILE A 3 8.32 -16.01 9.40
N ALA A 4 8.72 -17.22 9.05
CA ALA A 4 7.88 -18.16 8.30
C ALA A 4 6.61 -18.56 9.07
N ASP A 5 6.73 -18.84 10.39
CA ASP A 5 5.57 -19.18 11.23
C ASP A 5 4.61 -18.00 11.31
N ARG A 6 5.13 -16.78 11.52
CA ARG A 6 4.31 -15.56 11.59
C ARG A 6 3.63 -15.24 10.26
N LEU A 7 4.30 -15.43 9.13
CA LEU A 7 3.69 -15.29 7.81
C LEU A 7 2.55 -16.28 7.60
N THR A 8 2.75 -17.53 8.00
CA THR A 8 1.69 -18.56 7.95
C THR A 8 0.49 -18.17 8.78
N GLU A 9 0.72 -17.70 10.02
CA GLU A 9 -0.35 -17.22 10.90
C GLU A 9 -1.09 -16.02 10.31
N VAL A 10 -0.37 -15.00 9.81
CA VAL A 10 -0.99 -13.81 9.21
C VAL A 10 -1.81 -14.18 7.98
N ARG A 11 -1.31 -15.05 7.11
CA ARG A 11 -2.08 -15.53 5.95
C ARG A 11 -3.34 -16.28 6.35
N ALA A 12 -3.25 -17.16 7.36
CA ALA A 12 -4.41 -17.88 7.87
C ALA A 12 -5.47 -16.93 8.48
N ARG A 13 -5.05 -15.83 9.12
CA ARG A 13 -5.96 -14.78 9.63
C ARG A 13 -6.64 -14.03 8.49
N ILE A 14 -5.89 -13.65 7.44
CA ILE A 14 -6.46 -13.02 6.22
C ILE A 14 -7.49 -13.95 5.59
N ASP A 15 -7.17 -15.23 5.42
CA ASP A 15 -8.07 -16.23 4.83
C ASP A 15 -9.36 -16.35 5.63
N ARG A 16 -9.27 -16.45 6.95
CA ARG A 16 -10.46 -16.51 7.81
C ARG A 16 -11.31 -15.25 7.69
N ALA A 17 -10.69 -14.06 7.75
CA ALA A 17 -11.42 -12.80 7.63
C ALA A 17 -12.11 -12.63 6.29
N ALA A 18 -11.44 -13.00 5.19
CA ALA A 18 -12.01 -12.95 3.84
C ALA A 18 -13.22 -13.92 3.71
N ARG A 19 -13.06 -15.17 4.11
CA ARG A 19 -14.15 -16.17 4.07
C ARG A 19 -15.35 -15.76 4.94
N SER A 20 -15.09 -15.23 6.15
CA SER A 20 -16.15 -14.74 7.03
C SER A 20 -16.92 -13.56 6.45
N ALA A 21 -16.28 -12.76 5.58
CA ALA A 21 -16.90 -11.67 4.84
C ALA A 21 -17.49 -12.10 3.47
N GLY A 22 -17.55 -13.40 3.17
CA GLY A 22 -18.05 -13.91 1.89
C GLY A 22 -17.13 -13.60 0.71
N ARG A 23 -15.85 -13.34 0.96
CA ARG A 23 -14.85 -12.96 -0.07
C ARG A 23 -13.90 -14.12 -0.36
N ASP A 24 -13.39 -14.14 -1.59
CA ASP A 24 -12.29 -15.02 -1.94
C ASP A 24 -10.98 -14.50 -1.26
N PRO A 25 -10.29 -15.34 -0.45
CA PRO A 25 -8.99 -14.99 0.11
C PRO A 25 -7.96 -14.54 -0.92
N ALA A 26 -7.97 -15.09 -2.13
CA ALA A 26 -7.09 -14.70 -3.23
C ALA A 26 -7.30 -13.24 -3.69
N SER A 27 -8.42 -12.61 -3.32
CA SER A 27 -8.68 -11.19 -3.58
C SER A 27 -7.90 -10.24 -2.68
N VAL A 28 -7.14 -10.75 -1.70
CA VAL A 28 -6.39 -9.94 -0.73
C VAL A 28 -4.89 -10.21 -0.85
N THR A 29 -4.14 -9.18 -1.18
CA THR A 29 -2.67 -9.22 -1.22
C THR A 29 -2.09 -8.78 0.12
N LEU A 30 -1.21 -9.61 0.69
CA LEU A 30 -0.41 -9.26 1.87
C LEU A 30 0.86 -8.53 1.44
N VAL A 31 1.02 -7.29 1.85
CA VAL A 31 2.26 -6.52 1.73
C VAL A 31 3.03 -6.61 3.05
N ALA A 32 4.18 -7.28 3.04
CA ALA A 32 5.05 -7.42 4.21
C ALA A 32 5.89 -6.14 4.40
N VAL A 33 5.61 -5.37 5.45
CA VAL A 33 6.27 -4.08 5.69
C VAL A 33 7.60 -4.29 6.39
N SER A 34 8.69 -4.24 5.61
CA SER A 34 10.05 -4.58 6.06
C SER A 34 10.90 -3.35 6.46
N LYS A 35 10.28 -2.16 6.58
CA LYS A 35 10.98 -0.94 7.01
C LYS A 35 11.75 -1.16 8.30
N THR A 36 13.00 -0.67 8.36
CA THR A 36 13.93 -0.80 9.49
C THR A 36 14.48 -2.22 9.76
N PHE A 37 13.97 -3.25 9.09
CA PHE A 37 14.52 -4.61 9.21
C PHE A 37 15.64 -4.86 8.19
N PRO A 38 16.64 -5.70 8.52
CA PRO A 38 17.75 -5.98 7.64
C PRO A 38 17.34 -6.83 6.41
N VAL A 39 18.16 -6.81 5.39
CA VAL A 39 17.98 -7.63 4.16
C VAL A 39 17.81 -9.12 4.47
N ALA A 40 18.49 -9.65 5.51
CA ALA A 40 18.33 -11.03 5.94
C ALA A 40 16.87 -11.38 6.29
N ALA A 41 16.14 -10.47 6.94
CA ALA A 41 14.74 -10.68 7.26
C ALA A 41 13.84 -10.68 6.00
N VAL A 42 14.19 -9.85 5.00
CA VAL A 42 13.51 -9.86 3.69
C VAL A 42 13.72 -11.21 2.99
N ARG A 43 14.96 -11.73 2.97
CA ARG A 43 15.27 -13.06 2.39
C ARG A 43 14.49 -14.18 3.08
N GLN A 44 14.47 -14.20 4.41
CA GLN A 44 13.69 -15.20 5.16
C GLN A 44 12.19 -15.16 4.82
N ALA A 45 11.61 -13.96 4.72
CA ALA A 45 10.22 -13.81 4.33
C ALA A 45 9.99 -14.24 2.86
N TYR A 46 10.93 -13.94 1.96
CA TYR A 46 10.87 -14.38 0.56
C TYR A 46 10.92 -15.90 0.42
N GLU A 47 11.82 -16.57 1.16
CA GLU A 47 11.93 -18.04 1.24
C GLU A 47 10.63 -18.68 1.77
N ALA A 48 9.92 -17.98 2.68
CA ALA A 48 8.59 -18.37 3.14
C ALA A 48 7.45 -18.00 2.15
N GLY A 49 7.79 -17.65 0.90
CA GLY A 49 6.86 -17.42 -0.19
C GLY A 49 6.29 -16.00 -0.26
N GLN A 50 6.82 -15.02 0.49
CA GLN A 50 6.39 -13.63 0.36
C GLN A 50 7.01 -12.99 -0.88
N ARG A 51 6.21 -12.20 -1.62
CA ARG A 51 6.64 -11.53 -2.85
C ARG A 51 6.42 -10.02 -2.82
N ASP A 52 5.40 -9.54 -2.11
CA ASP A 52 5.07 -8.12 -1.98
C ASP A 52 5.66 -7.55 -0.71
N PHE A 53 6.60 -6.61 -0.83
CA PHE A 53 7.27 -5.98 0.30
C PHE A 53 7.05 -4.47 0.30
N GLY A 54 6.84 -3.91 1.50
CA GLY A 54 6.56 -2.50 1.68
C GLY A 54 7.69 -1.77 2.41
N GLU A 55 8.07 -0.61 1.89
CA GLU A 55 9.06 0.29 2.47
C GLU A 55 8.50 1.71 2.64
N ASN A 56 8.97 2.41 3.65
CA ASN A 56 8.53 3.78 3.91
C ASN A 56 9.47 4.84 3.32
N ARG A 57 10.72 4.49 3.02
CA ARG A 57 11.75 5.43 2.56
C ARG A 57 12.41 4.93 1.28
N VAL A 58 12.43 5.79 0.25
CA VAL A 58 13.03 5.46 -1.05
C VAL A 58 14.48 4.99 -0.92
N GLN A 59 15.29 5.68 -0.10
CA GLN A 59 16.71 5.33 0.04
C GLN A 59 16.93 3.95 0.67
N GLU A 60 16.17 3.62 1.72
CA GLU A 60 16.22 2.31 2.37
C GLU A 60 15.77 1.20 1.40
N ALA A 61 14.67 1.43 0.68
CA ALA A 61 14.21 0.50 -0.34
C ALA A 61 15.25 0.25 -1.44
N LEU A 62 15.86 1.31 -1.98
CA LEU A 62 16.89 1.18 -3.01
C LEU A 62 18.13 0.40 -2.54
N GLN A 63 18.49 0.49 -1.26
CA GLN A 63 19.56 -0.34 -0.69
C GLN A 63 19.17 -1.82 -0.67
N LYS A 64 17.94 -2.13 -0.23
CA LYS A 64 17.42 -3.50 -0.19
C LYS A 64 17.24 -4.09 -1.60
N ILE A 65 16.69 -3.34 -2.54
CA ILE A 65 16.56 -3.73 -3.95
C ILE A 65 17.92 -4.13 -4.52
N ARG A 66 18.96 -3.30 -4.32
CA ARG A 66 20.32 -3.62 -4.79
C ARG A 66 20.94 -4.82 -4.10
N ALA A 67 20.57 -5.10 -2.85
CA ALA A 67 21.07 -6.25 -2.08
C ALA A 67 20.31 -7.55 -2.35
N THR A 68 19.24 -7.50 -3.15
CA THR A 68 18.38 -8.64 -3.49
C THR A 68 18.09 -8.72 -5.00
N PRO A 69 19.11 -8.57 -5.89
CA PRO A 69 18.88 -8.58 -7.34
C PRO A 69 18.48 -9.96 -7.89
N ASP A 70 18.70 -10.97 -7.09
CA ASP A 70 18.42 -12.39 -7.33
C ASP A 70 16.98 -12.79 -6.95
N LEU A 71 16.21 -11.87 -6.32
CA LEU A 71 14.88 -12.15 -5.82
C LEU A 71 13.82 -11.43 -6.67
N ASP A 72 12.78 -12.15 -7.07
CA ASP A 72 11.61 -11.60 -7.73
C ASP A 72 10.66 -10.99 -6.69
N ILE A 73 10.95 -9.76 -6.27
CA ILE A 73 10.20 -9.01 -5.27
C ILE A 73 9.44 -7.85 -5.93
N ARG A 74 8.13 -7.76 -5.63
CA ARG A 74 7.33 -6.58 -5.93
C ARG A 74 7.47 -5.58 -4.77
N TRP A 75 8.23 -4.52 -4.99
CA TRP A 75 8.45 -3.49 -3.99
C TRP A 75 7.35 -2.43 -4.02
N HIS A 76 6.79 -2.13 -2.86
CA HIS A 76 5.79 -1.10 -2.64
C HIS A 76 6.37 0.05 -1.82
N LEU A 77 6.20 1.30 -2.29
CA LEU A 77 6.46 2.48 -1.47
C LEU A 77 5.19 2.86 -0.72
N LEU A 78 5.26 2.89 0.59
CA LEU A 78 4.13 3.16 1.49
C LEU A 78 4.21 4.55 2.13
N GLY A 79 5.43 5.05 2.39
CA GLY A 79 5.64 6.34 3.03
C GLY A 79 5.53 7.51 2.06
N HIS A 80 5.29 8.69 2.61
CA HIS A 80 5.17 9.91 1.84
C HIS A 80 6.37 10.11 0.88
N LEU A 81 6.06 10.45 -0.35
CA LEU A 81 7.04 10.66 -1.41
C LEU A 81 7.16 12.15 -1.75
N GLN A 82 8.31 12.74 -1.46
CA GLN A 82 8.62 14.08 -1.93
C GLN A 82 8.75 14.10 -3.46
N THR A 83 8.22 15.13 -4.12
CA THR A 83 8.20 15.26 -5.58
C THR A 83 9.56 15.17 -6.23
N ASN A 84 10.62 15.69 -5.57
CA ASN A 84 12.01 15.62 -6.06
C ASN A 84 12.61 14.21 -6.07
N LYS A 85 11.96 13.24 -5.45
CA LYS A 85 12.37 11.82 -5.43
C LYS A 85 11.61 10.96 -6.43
N ALA A 86 10.61 11.49 -7.13
CA ALA A 86 9.80 10.77 -8.10
C ALA A 86 10.65 10.05 -9.15
N ARG A 87 11.69 10.72 -9.69
CA ARG A 87 12.61 10.15 -10.70
C ARG A 87 13.38 8.92 -10.22
N LYS A 88 13.63 8.81 -8.90
CA LYS A 88 14.28 7.63 -8.31
C LYS A 88 13.27 6.55 -7.92
N ALA A 89 12.05 6.95 -7.60
CA ALA A 89 11.01 6.04 -7.13
C ALA A 89 10.31 5.32 -8.30
N ALA A 90 9.93 6.04 -9.35
CA ALA A 90 9.15 5.48 -10.46
C ALA A 90 9.75 4.20 -11.06
N PRO A 91 11.06 4.08 -11.35
CA PRO A 91 11.65 2.86 -11.92
C PRO A 91 11.89 1.75 -10.90
N ALA A 92 11.79 2.03 -9.59
CA ALA A 92 12.22 1.11 -8.55
C ALA A 92 11.08 0.33 -7.89
N PHE A 93 9.87 0.89 -7.92
CA PHE A 93 8.73 0.30 -7.25
C PHE A 93 7.70 -0.22 -8.25
N ALA A 94 7.18 -1.42 -7.98
CA ALA A 94 6.04 -1.97 -8.69
C ALA A 94 4.76 -1.19 -8.34
N MET A 95 4.67 -0.67 -7.11
CA MET A 95 3.54 0.13 -6.66
C MET A 95 3.97 1.27 -5.72
N ILE A 96 3.41 2.46 -5.91
CA ILE A 96 3.57 3.61 -5.02
C ILE A 96 2.19 3.96 -4.45
N GLN A 97 2.02 3.84 -3.11
CA GLN A 97 0.72 3.93 -2.45
C GLN A 97 0.43 5.30 -1.82
N SER A 98 1.33 6.26 -1.98
CA SER A 98 1.32 7.54 -1.27
C SER A 98 1.21 8.76 -2.21
N VAL A 99 0.46 8.63 -3.30
CA VAL A 99 0.23 9.76 -4.21
C VAL A 99 -0.82 10.70 -3.59
N ASP A 100 -0.40 11.94 -3.31
CA ASP A 100 -1.21 12.93 -2.59
C ASP A 100 -1.35 14.27 -3.31
N SER A 101 -0.88 14.38 -4.54
CA SER A 101 -1.01 15.59 -5.34
C SER A 101 -0.93 15.33 -6.84
N VAL A 102 -1.55 16.22 -7.63
CA VAL A 102 -1.45 16.19 -9.10
C VAL A 102 0.00 16.41 -9.53
N GLU A 103 0.75 17.27 -8.84
CA GLU A 103 2.16 17.51 -9.15
C GLU A 103 3.00 16.23 -9.00
N LEU A 104 2.81 15.48 -7.90
CA LEU A 104 3.53 14.22 -7.68
C LEU A 104 3.14 13.18 -8.74
N LEU A 105 1.85 13.06 -9.06
CA LEU A 105 1.34 12.16 -10.08
C LEU A 105 2.01 12.43 -11.44
N GLN A 106 2.03 13.69 -11.88
CA GLN A 106 2.63 14.08 -13.15
C GLN A 106 4.16 13.82 -13.19
N LYS A 107 4.86 14.07 -12.08
CA LYS A 107 6.29 13.76 -11.98
C LYS A 107 6.58 12.26 -11.99
N LEU A 108 5.71 11.46 -11.39
CA LEU A 108 5.82 9.99 -11.45
C LEU A 108 5.56 9.47 -12.86
N ASP A 109 4.54 9.98 -13.55
CA ASP A 109 4.23 9.60 -14.93
C ASP A 109 5.39 9.93 -15.88
N ALA A 110 5.92 11.15 -15.83
CA ALA A 110 7.07 11.57 -16.61
C ALA A 110 8.31 10.71 -16.34
N ALA A 111 8.60 10.44 -15.06
CA ALA A 111 9.75 9.62 -14.67
C ALA A 111 9.58 8.14 -15.05
N ALA A 112 8.36 7.62 -15.02
CA ALA A 112 8.01 6.28 -15.47
C ALA A 112 8.19 6.14 -16.98
N ALA A 113 7.72 7.11 -17.77
CA ALA A 113 7.92 7.18 -19.21
C ALA A 113 9.40 7.21 -19.58
N GLU A 114 10.19 8.06 -18.92
CA GLU A 114 11.64 8.18 -19.13
C GLU A 114 12.38 6.85 -18.86
N ALA A 115 11.92 6.11 -17.84
CA ALA A 115 12.54 4.84 -17.44
C ALA A 115 12.01 3.61 -18.21
N GLY A 116 10.98 3.76 -19.05
CA GLY A 116 10.30 2.63 -19.70
C GLY A 116 9.64 1.67 -18.70
N HIS A 117 9.18 2.18 -17.56
CA HIS A 117 8.55 1.42 -16.48
C HIS A 117 7.10 1.87 -16.26
N THR A 118 6.26 0.98 -15.79
CA THR A 118 4.84 1.29 -15.57
C THR A 118 4.44 0.93 -14.13
N PRO A 119 4.70 1.81 -13.15
CA PRO A 119 4.30 1.56 -11.77
C PRO A 119 2.78 1.69 -11.60
N ASP A 120 2.21 0.84 -10.75
CA ASP A 120 0.86 1.05 -10.24
C ASP A 120 0.89 2.11 -9.12
N LEU A 121 -0.09 3.01 -9.13
CA LEU A 121 -0.21 4.11 -8.17
C LEU A 121 -1.51 4.01 -7.38
N LEU A 122 -1.46 4.30 -6.07
CA LEU A 122 -2.65 4.52 -5.27
C LEU A 122 -2.70 5.97 -4.80
N ILE A 123 -3.88 6.57 -4.86
CA ILE A 123 -4.12 7.89 -4.27
C ILE A 123 -4.29 7.70 -2.76
N GLN A 124 -3.45 8.38 -1.98
CA GLN A 124 -3.59 8.38 -0.53
C GLN A 124 -4.66 9.39 -0.12
N VAL A 125 -5.71 8.89 0.54
CA VAL A 125 -6.85 9.70 1.00
C VAL A 125 -6.72 9.95 2.50
N ASP A 126 -6.72 11.22 2.90
CA ASP A 126 -6.82 11.64 4.29
C ASP A 126 -8.31 11.73 4.67
N LEU A 127 -8.77 10.74 5.42
CA LEU A 127 -10.16 10.67 5.89
C LEU A 127 -10.38 11.42 7.20
N ALA A 128 -9.32 11.55 8.01
CA ALA A 128 -9.41 12.11 9.36
C ALA A 128 -9.19 13.62 9.42
N GLY A 129 -8.61 14.22 8.38
CA GLY A 129 -8.26 15.63 8.36
C GLY A 129 -7.18 16.03 9.36
N GLU A 130 -6.27 15.08 9.69
CA GLU A 130 -5.19 15.33 10.63
C GLU A 130 -4.06 16.11 9.95
N ALA A 131 -3.80 17.35 10.40
CA ALA A 131 -2.77 18.23 9.82
C ALA A 131 -1.34 17.63 9.78
N THR A 132 -1.08 16.59 10.55
CA THR A 132 0.21 15.89 10.62
C THR A 132 0.31 14.70 9.68
N LYS A 133 -0.78 14.28 9.02
CA LYS A 133 -0.82 13.16 8.07
C LYS A 133 -0.84 13.65 6.64
N PHE A 134 -0.22 12.87 5.77
CA PHE A 134 -0.23 13.08 4.33
C PHE A 134 -1.48 12.44 3.71
N GLY A 135 -1.82 12.90 2.53
CA GLY A 135 -2.98 12.44 1.77
C GLY A 135 -3.82 13.60 1.29
N VAL A 136 -4.71 13.36 0.36
CA VAL A 136 -5.66 14.36 -0.13
C VAL A 136 -7.01 14.22 0.58
N PRO A 137 -7.70 15.32 0.87
CA PRO A 137 -9.09 15.26 1.31
C PRO A 137 -9.96 14.54 0.26
N PRO A 138 -11.02 13.82 0.66
CA PRO A 138 -11.93 13.14 -0.28
C PRO A 138 -12.45 14.04 -1.41
N ALA A 139 -12.68 15.31 -1.12
CA ALA A 139 -13.16 16.29 -2.11
C ALA A 139 -12.18 16.54 -3.27
N ASP A 140 -10.87 16.34 -3.05
CA ASP A 140 -9.84 16.60 -4.05
C ASP A 140 -9.47 15.34 -4.88
N VAL A 141 -9.93 14.15 -4.47
CA VAL A 141 -9.66 12.89 -5.18
C VAL A 141 -10.14 12.90 -6.63
N PRO A 142 -11.34 13.42 -6.97
CA PRO A 142 -11.80 13.49 -8.37
C PRO A 142 -10.81 14.22 -9.28
N ARG A 143 -10.20 15.32 -8.81
CA ARG A 143 -9.19 16.07 -9.57
C ARG A 143 -7.94 15.22 -9.86
N LEU A 144 -7.52 14.35 -8.93
CA LEU A 144 -6.40 13.44 -9.16
C LEU A 144 -6.79 12.32 -10.15
N LEU A 145 -8.02 11.81 -10.06
CA LEU A 145 -8.53 10.81 -11.01
C LEU A 145 -8.63 11.38 -12.43
N GLU A 146 -9.08 12.62 -12.60
CA GLU A 146 -9.07 13.32 -13.89
C GLU A 146 -7.64 13.46 -14.45
N ALA A 147 -6.70 13.90 -13.60
CA ALA A 147 -5.29 14.00 -14.00
C ALA A 147 -4.68 12.63 -14.33
N ALA A 148 -5.08 11.58 -13.62
CA ALA A 148 -4.62 10.22 -13.87
C ALA A 148 -5.13 9.63 -15.19
N ALA A 149 -6.30 10.06 -15.67
CA ALA A 149 -6.87 9.57 -16.93
C ALA A 149 -6.04 9.95 -18.16
N VAL A 150 -5.18 10.96 -18.04
CA VAL A 150 -4.28 11.41 -19.13
C VAL A 150 -2.82 10.99 -18.94
N CYS A 151 -2.49 10.25 -17.87
CA CYS A 151 -1.17 9.65 -17.67
C CYS A 151 -0.89 8.58 -18.73
N GLY A 152 0.33 8.56 -19.26
CA GLY A 152 0.72 7.65 -20.34
C GLY A 152 1.53 6.44 -19.87
N ALA A 153 2.24 6.54 -18.76
CA ALA A 153 3.14 5.51 -18.25
C ALA A 153 2.73 4.99 -16.88
N ALA A 154 2.47 5.86 -15.91
CA ALA A 154 2.01 5.46 -14.59
C ALA A 154 0.50 5.17 -14.57
N ARG A 155 0.06 4.18 -13.79
CA ARG A 155 -1.35 3.77 -13.72
C ARG A 155 -1.91 3.96 -12.34
N VAL A 156 -2.87 4.86 -12.17
CA VAL A 156 -3.67 4.88 -10.93
C VAL A 156 -4.62 3.68 -10.95
N VAL A 157 -4.55 2.85 -9.90
CA VAL A 157 -5.31 1.60 -9.81
C VAL A 157 -6.16 1.49 -8.54
N GLY A 158 -6.13 2.49 -7.67
CA GLY A 158 -6.91 2.45 -6.42
C GLY A 158 -6.57 3.54 -5.44
N LEU A 159 -7.01 3.29 -4.21
CA LEU A 159 -6.92 4.21 -3.08
C LEU A 159 -6.15 3.58 -1.92
N MET A 160 -5.53 4.43 -1.10
CA MET A 160 -4.90 4.03 0.15
C MET A 160 -5.33 4.97 1.27
N THR A 161 -5.48 4.45 2.49
CA THR A 161 -5.66 5.29 3.68
C THR A 161 -4.86 4.78 4.86
N LEU A 162 -4.50 5.71 5.75
CA LEU A 162 -3.88 5.49 7.05
C LEU A 162 -4.76 6.16 8.11
N PRO A 163 -5.76 5.46 8.65
CA PRO A 163 -6.63 6.03 9.68
C PRO A 163 -5.85 6.38 10.95
N PRO A 164 -6.43 7.13 11.90
CA PRO A 164 -5.92 7.25 13.25
C PRO A 164 -5.63 5.87 13.85
N LEU A 165 -4.59 5.78 14.70
CA LEU A 165 -4.27 4.51 15.35
C LEU A 165 -5.42 4.13 16.28
N PRO A 166 -6.09 2.98 16.06
CA PRO A 166 -7.22 2.58 16.88
C PRO A 166 -6.77 2.05 18.25
N GLU A 167 -7.58 2.25 19.27
CA GLU A 167 -7.38 1.58 20.59
C GLU A 167 -7.70 0.09 20.48
N ILE A 168 -8.82 -0.24 19.83
CA ILE A 168 -9.18 -1.60 19.45
C ILE A 168 -9.40 -1.68 17.95
N SER A 169 -9.19 -2.84 17.34
CA SER A 169 -9.25 -3.03 15.89
C SER A 169 -10.58 -2.55 15.25
N GLU A 170 -11.70 -2.71 15.96
CA GLU A 170 -13.02 -2.32 15.48
C GLU A 170 -13.19 -0.80 15.32
N ASP A 171 -12.44 0.02 16.03
CA ASP A 171 -12.48 1.48 15.90
C ASP A 171 -12.00 1.96 14.51
N ALA A 172 -11.24 1.14 13.81
CA ALA A 172 -10.82 1.44 12.44
C ALA A 172 -11.92 1.18 11.39
N ARG A 173 -12.95 0.39 11.72
CA ARG A 173 -14.02 -0.02 10.79
C ARG A 173 -14.72 1.16 10.10
N PRO A 174 -15.12 2.24 10.77
CA PRO A 174 -15.78 3.37 10.10
C PRO A 174 -14.90 3.99 9.00
N TRP A 175 -13.60 4.09 9.22
CA TRP A 175 -12.65 4.65 8.25
C TRP A 175 -12.49 3.75 7.01
N PHE A 176 -12.41 2.43 7.20
CA PHE A 176 -12.31 1.48 6.09
C PHE A 176 -13.60 1.45 5.27
N ARG A 177 -14.75 1.47 5.95
CA ARG A 177 -16.06 1.59 5.30
C ARG A 177 -16.16 2.89 4.52
N GLN A 178 -15.77 4.01 5.09
CA GLN A 178 -15.80 5.31 4.41
C GLN A 178 -14.95 5.30 3.13
N LEU A 179 -13.74 4.73 3.15
CA LEU A 179 -12.91 4.64 1.94
C LEU A 179 -13.59 3.79 0.86
N ARG A 180 -14.17 2.64 1.25
CA ARG A 180 -14.92 1.77 0.33
C ARG A 180 -16.12 2.51 -0.27
N ASP A 181 -16.92 3.16 0.56
CA ASP A 181 -18.14 3.84 0.13
C ASP A 181 -17.82 5.03 -0.81
N LEU A 182 -16.73 5.76 -0.56
CA LEU A 182 -16.21 6.78 -1.47
C LEU A 182 -15.81 6.18 -2.82
N ARG A 183 -15.02 5.08 -2.82
CA ARG A 183 -14.65 4.34 -4.03
C ARG A 183 -15.90 3.94 -4.83
N ASP A 184 -16.89 3.36 -4.16
CA ASP A 184 -18.12 2.88 -4.80
C ASP A 184 -18.95 4.03 -5.36
N GLY A 185 -18.99 5.17 -4.67
CA GLY A 185 -19.61 6.40 -5.16
C GLY A 185 -18.96 6.92 -6.44
N TRP A 186 -17.63 6.93 -6.51
CA TRP A 186 -16.92 7.35 -7.74
C TRP A 186 -17.09 6.36 -8.89
N LEU A 187 -17.14 5.06 -8.61
CA LEU A 187 -17.48 4.04 -9.63
C LEU A 187 -18.90 4.29 -10.18
N ALA A 188 -19.86 4.54 -9.31
CA ALA A 188 -21.24 4.85 -9.70
C ALA A 188 -21.34 6.16 -10.50
N SER A 189 -20.45 7.13 -10.29
CA SER A 189 -20.37 8.37 -11.06
C SER A 189 -19.64 8.24 -12.40
N GLY A 190 -19.17 7.03 -12.75
CA GLY A 190 -18.58 6.74 -14.06
C GLY A 190 -17.04 6.72 -14.11
N VAL A 191 -16.35 6.80 -12.96
CA VAL A 191 -14.89 6.58 -12.93
C VAL A 191 -14.60 5.14 -13.35
N PRO A 192 -13.63 4.91 -14.28
CA PRO A 192 -13.32 3.57 -14.78
C PRO A 192 -12.91 2.62 -13.65
N ALA A 193 -13.49 1.42 -13.61
CA ALA A 193 -13.21 0.43 -12.57
C ALA A 193 -11.72 0.05 -12.49
N ALA A 194 -10.99 0.12 -13.59
CA ALA A 194 -9.55 -0.14 -13.62
C ALA A 194 -8.76 0.82 -12.71
N MET A 195 -9.24 2.06 -12.53
CA MET A 195 -8.59 3.09 -11.70
C MET A 195 -8.90 2.94 -10.21
N LEU A 196 -9.90 2.15 -9.81
CA LEU A 196 -10.38 2.05 -8.44
C LEU A 196 -10.50 0.59 -7.94
N ARG A 197 -9.77 -0.35 -8.59
CA ARG A 197 -9.83 -1.78 -8.26
C ARG A 197 -9.17 -2.13 -6.93
N GLN A 198 -8.21 -1.30 -6.46
CA GLN A 198 -7.43 -1.57 -5.25
C GLN A 198 -7.85 -0.68 -4.10
N LEU A 199 -8.00 -1.29 -2.91
CA LEU A 199 -8.15 -0.60 -1.62
C LEU A 199 -7.03 -1.06 -0.69
N SER A 200 -6.02 -0.21 -0.48
CA SER A 200 -4.94 -0.47 0.47
C SER A 200 -5.29 0.14 1.82
N MET A 201 -5.65 -0.71 2.76
CA MET A 201 -6.03 -0.32 4.12
C MET A 201 -5.84 -1.50 5.07
N GLY A 202 -5.62 -1.23 6.36
CA GLY A 202 -5.35 -2.24 7.37
C GLY A 202 -3.86 -2.52 7.58
N MET A 203 -3.49 -2.60 8.85
CA MET A 203 -2.14 -2.86 9.36
C MET A 203 -2.16 -4.01 10.37
N SER A 204 -1.05 -4.26 11.08
CA SER A 204 -0.90 -5.41 12.00
C SER A 204 -2.00 -5.53 13.06
N GLY A 205 -2.61 -4.42 13.49
CA GLY A 205 -3.63 -4.39 14.53
C GLY A 205 -5.08 -4.47 14.04
N ASP A 206 -5.33 -4.20 12.74
CA ASP A 206 -6.69 -3.97 12.23
C ASP A 206 -6.95 -4.56 10.82
N PHE A 207 -6.00 -5.32 10.25
CA PHE A 207 -6.12 -5.83 8.89
C PHE A 207 -7.32 -6.77 8.69
N GLU A 208 -7.74 -7.51 9.69
CA GLU A 208 -8.91 -8.40 9.59
C GLU A 208 -10.19 -7.59 9.40
N VAL A 209 -10.32 -6.50 10.14
CA VAL A 209 -11.44 -5.55 9.99
C VAL A 209 -11.38 -4.89 8.60
N ALA A 210 -10.19 -4.51 8.14
CA ALA A 210 -9.99 -3.96 6.81
C ALA A 210 -10.40 -4.96 5.71
N VAL A 211 -10.03 -6.24 5.85
CA VAL A 211 -10.44 -7.32 4.94
C VAL A 211 -11.95 -7.44 4.92
N ALA A 212 -12.62 -7.43 6.07
CA ALA A 212 -14.07 -7.49 6.15
C ALA A 212 -14.74 -6.29 5.45
N GLU A 213 -14.13 -5.11 5.49
CA GLU A 213 -14.63 -3.90 4.81
C GLU A 213 -14.17 -3.76 3.35
N GLY A 214 -13.49 -4.76 2.77
CA GLY A 214 -13.20 -4.79 1.34
C GLY A 214 -11.75 -4.47 0.94
N ALA A 215 -10.80 -4.44 1.88
CA ALA A 215 -9.39 -4.28 1.54
C ALA A 215 -8.94 -5.31 0.49
N THR A 216 -8.17 -4.86 -0.50
CA THR A 216 -7.51 -5.71 -1.48
C THR A 216 -6.01 -5.81 -1.23
N LEU A 217 -5.44 -4.83 -0.48
CA LEU A 217 -4.08 -4.87 0.03
C LEU A 217 -4.11 -4.57 1.53
N VAL A 218 -3.42 -5.42 2.31
CA VAL A 218 -3.16 -5.19 3.73
C VAL A 218 -1.66 -5.08 3.98
N ARG A 219 -1.23 -4.18 4.89
CA ARG A 219 0.16 -3.81 5.10
C ARG A 219 0.60 -4.23 6.51
N VAL A 220 1.24 -5.38 6.61
CA VAL A 220 1.55 -6.00 7.89
C VAL A 220 3.08 -6.00 8.14
N GLY A 221 3.51 -5.40 9.22
CA GLY A 221 4.92 -5.32 9.63
C GLY A 221 5.20 -6.09 10.90
N THR A 222 4.84 -5.53 12.06
CA THR A 222 5.15 -6.07 13.39
C THR A 222 4.67 -7.51 13.59
N ALA A 223 3.48 -7.86 13.05
CA ALA A 223 2.98 -9.23 13.16
C ALA A 223 3.82 -10.25 12.36
N ILE A 224 4.63 -9.82 11.38
CA ILE A 224 5.52 -10.69 10.59
C ILE A 224 6.95 -10.64 11.13
N PHE A 225 7.52 -9.44 11.27
CA PHE A 225 8.94 -9.26 11.58
C PHE A 225 9.22 -9.14 13.08
N GLY A 226 8.19 -8.92 13.91
CA GLY A 226 8.33 -8.69 15.35
C GLY A 226 8.45 -7.21 15.70
N GLU A 227 8.65 -6.94 16.99
CA GLU A 227 8.93 -5.61 17.50
C GLU A 227 10.32 -5.14 17.03
N ARG A 228 10.47 -3.84 16.85
CA ARG A 228 11.74 -3.24 16.46
C ARG A 228 12.68 -3.27 17.65
N HIS A 229 13.87 -3.81 17.50
CA HIS A 229 14.97 -3.51 18.39
C HIS A 229 15.43 -2.09 18.05
N VAL A 230 15.06 -1.12 18.85
CA VAL A 230 15.72 0.21 18.84
C VAL A 230 17.04 -0.03 19.55
N GLU A 231 18.14 -0.16 18.82
CA GLU A 231 19.47 0.03 19.41
C GLU A 231 19.54 1.50 19.85
N GLU A 232 19.70 1.72 21.17
CA GLU A 232 19.94 3.03 21.77
C GLU A 232 21.27 3.64 21.32
#